data_ca32266a1a7d42cc4380c455b5293710
#
_entry.id   ca32266a1a7d42cc4380c455b5293710
#
_cell.length_a   1.000
_cell.length_b   1.000
_cell.length_c   1.000
_cell.angle_alpha   90.00
_cell.angle_beta   90.00
_cell.angle_gamma   90.00
#
_symmetry.space_group_name_H-M   'P 1'
#
loop_
_entity.id
_entity.type
_entity.pdbx_description
1 polymer ?
#
loop_
_entity_poly.entity_id
_entity_poly.type
_entity_poly.pdbx_seq_one_letter_code
_entity_poly.pdbx_strand_id
1 'polypeptide(L)'
;MPYFVVINEQGPAWDEKRSMRDQRGWDEHAVFMEALADEHFVVLGGPLKYLEHRAMLVLNAPNEVALQKRLAEDPWMRTGVLRTLEIYPWEILLGKLT
;
A
#
# COMPACT_ATOMS: atom_id res chain seq x y z
N MET A 1 -8.36 -8.63 14.34
CA MET A 1 -7.78 -9.14 13.09
C MET A 1 -6.27 -8.97 13.11
N PRO A 2 -5.50 -9.89 12.48
CA PRO A 2 -4.05 -9.76 12.43
C PRO A 2 -3.59 -8.52 11.67
N TYR A 3 -2.43 -8.03 12.06
CA TYR A 3 -1.76 -6.93 11.36
C TYR A 3 -0.71 -7.48 10.40
N PHE A 4 -0.48 -6.73 9.34
CA PHE A 4 0.52 -7.05 8.33
C PHE A 4 1.28 -5.77 7.97
N VAL A 5 2.55 -5.95 7.62
CA VAL A 5 3.35 -4.91 7.01
C VAL A 5 3.51 -5.27 5.54
N VAL A 6 3.23 -4.31 4.67
CA VAL A 6 3.40 -4.48 3.23
C VAL A 6 4.39 -3.42 2.75
N ILE A 7 5.39 -3.87 2.00
CA ILE A 7 6.32 -2.97 1.33
C ILE A 7 5.98 -2.99 -0.16
N ASN A 8 5.61 -1.84 -0.67
CA ASN A 8 5.38 -1.65 -2.10
C ASN A 8 6.58 -0.98 -2.74
N GLU A 9 6.77 -1.21 -4.01
CA GLU A 9 7.80 -0.54 -4.80
C GLU A 9 7.20 -0.02 -6.09
N GLN A 10 7.92 0.87 -6.75
CA GLN A 10 7.54 1.36 -8.07
C GLN A 10 7.58 0.20 -9.05
N GLY A 11 6.49 0.05 -9.81
CA GLY A 11 6.38 -0.97 -10.83
C GLY A 11 6.96 -0.51 -12.17
N PRO A 12 6.89 -1.37 -13.19
CA PRO A 12 7.46 -1.07 -14.50
C PRO A 12 6.79 0.10 -15.23
N ALA A 13 5.56 0.44 -14.87
CA ALA A 13 4.84 1.56 -15.49
C ALA A 13 5.04 2.89 -14.77
N TRP A 14 5.82 2.92 -13.70
CA TRP A 14 6.14 4.18 -13.02
C TRP A 14 6.98 5.08 -13.94
N ASP A 15 6.54 6.33 -14.09
CA ASP A 15 7.27 7.31 -14.90
C ASP A 15 8.22 8.10 -13.98
N GLU A 16 9.51 7.85 -14.11
CA GLU A 16 10.53 8.48 -13.27
C GLU A 16 10.66 9.99 -13.46
N LYS A 17 10.10 10.51 -14.54
CA LYS A 17 10.12 11.95 -14.85
C LYS A 17 8.98 12.70 -14.18
N ARG A 18 8.06 11.99 -13.54
CA ARG A 18 6.89 12.59 -12.89
C ARG A 18 6.89 12.32 -11.41
N SER A 19 6.35 13.28 -10.65
CA SER A 19 6.14 13.08 -9.21
C SER A 19 5.06 12.02 -8.98
N MET A 20 4.94 11.57 -7.75
CA MET A 20 3.93 10.59 -7.37
C MET A 20 2.52 11.04 -7.77
N ARG A 21 2.18 12.30 -7.47
CA ARG A 21 0.84 12.81 -7.75
C ARG A 21 0.58 13.08 -9.23
N ASP A 22 1.60 13.12 -10.04
CA ASP A 22 1.50 13.32 -11.48
C ASP A 22 1.53 12.00 -12.26
N GLN A 23 1.67 10.87 -11.57
CA GLN A 23 1.60 9.56 -12.22
C GLN A 23 0.21 9.32 -12.78
N ARG A 24 0.16 8.62 -13.91
CA ARG A 24 -1.12 8.25 -14.51
C ARG A 24 -1.94 7.43 -13.51
N GLY A 25 -3.21 7.81 -13.34
CA GLY A 25 -4.13 7.09 -12.45
C GLY A 25 -4.00 7.48 -10.98
N TRP A 26 -3.31 8.59 -10.68
CA TRP A 26 -3.19 9.05 -9.30
C TRP A 26 -4.54 9.24 -8.61
N ASP A 27 -5.50 9.89 -9.29
CA ASP A 27 -6.80 10.19 -8.67
C ASP A 27 -7.52 8.90 -8.28
N GLU A 28 -7.54 7.92 -9.14
CA GLU A 28 -8.19 6.64 -8.89
C GLU A 28 -7.49 5.87 -7.78
N HIS A 29 -6.16 5.88 -7.79
CA HIS A 29 -5.35 5.26 -6.73
C HIS A 29 -5.61 5.93 -5.39
N ALA A 30 -5.63 7.27 -5.34
CA ALA A 30 -5.85 8.01 -4.10
C ALA A 30 -7.24 7.73 -3.52
N VAL A 31 -8.28 7.70 -4.36
CA VAL A 31 -9.63 7.38 -3.92
C VAL A 31 -9.68 5.95 -3.36
N PHE A 32 -9.04 5.00 -4.01
CA PHE A 32 -8.97 3.62 -3.54
C PHE A 32 -8.28 3.53 -2.16
N MET A 33 -7.13 4.18 -2.02
CA MET A 33 -6.38 4.16 -0.76
C MET A 33 -7.12 4.84 0.38
N GLU A 34 -7.82 5.94 0.11
CA GLU A 34 -8.65 6.61 1.11
C GLU A 34 -9.79 5.70 1.57
N ALA A 35 -10.40 4.96 0.65
CA ALA A 35 -11.44 4.00 1.00
C ALA A 35 -10.90 2.91 1.92
N LEU A 36 -9.70 2.40 1.65
CA LEU A 36 -9.07 1.40 2.51
C LEU A 36 -8.78 1.95 3.90
N ALA A 37 -8.39 3.22 3.98
CA ALA A 37 -8.15 3.87 5.27
C ALA A 37 -9.46 4.07 6.04
N ASP A 38 -10.52 4.48 5.35
CA ASP A 38 -11.84 4.67 5.96
C ASP A 38 -12.42 3.35 6.47
N GLU A 39 -12.12 2.25 5.81
CA GLU A 39 -12.53 0.90 6.24
C GLU A 39 -11.65 0.35 7.36
N HIS A 40 -10.61 1.05 7.77
CA HIS A 40 -9.59 0.59 8.72
C HIS A 40 -8.83 -0.63 8.21
N PHE A 41 -8.86 -0.89 6.91
CA PHE A 41 -8.04 -1.92 6.29
C PHE A 41 -6.59 -1.46 6.26
N VAL A 42 -6.34 -0.24 5.79
CA VAL A 42 -5.04 0.43 5.94
C VAL A 42 -5.08 1.26 7.21
N VAL A 43 -4.19 0.97 8.14
CA VAL A 43 -4.08 1.68 9.42
C VAL A 43 -3.10 2.85 9.28
N LEU A 44 -1.97 2.61 8.68
CA LEU A 44 -0.93 3.60 8.41
C LEU A 44 -0.34 3.31 7.03
N GLY A 45 0.10 4.34 6.35
CA GLY A 45 0.77 4.15 5.06
C GLY A 45 1.43 5.42 4.56
N GLY A 46 2.49 5.25 3.79
CA GLY A 46 3.18 6.36 3.17
C GLY A 46 4.53 5.96 2.60
N PRO A 47 5.15 6.87 1.82
CA PRO A 47 6.47 6.61 1.27
C PRO A 47 7.54 6.61 2.36
N LEU A 48 8.55 5.77 2.18
CA LEU A 48 9.70 5.72 3.09
C LEU A 48 10.73 6.76 2.65
N LYS A 49 11.11 7.64 3.59
CA LYS A 49 12.13 8.66 3.28
C LYS A 49 13.48 8.00 3.13
N TYR A 50 14.29 8.52 2.20
CA TYR A 50 15.66 8.07 1.92
C TYR A 50 15.78 6.64 1.41
N LEU A 51 14.66 5.93 1.28
CA LEU A 51 14.63 4.62 0.65
C LEU A 51 13.81 4.77 -0.62
N GLU A 52 14.48 5.11 -1.70
CA GLU A 52 13.82 5.42 -2.96
C GLU A 52 12.92 4.29 -3.44
N HIS A 53 11.79 4.66 -4.01
CA HIS A 53 10.88 3.76 -4.69
C HIS A 53 10.14 2.79 -3.78
N ARG A 54 10.11 3.05 -2.47
CA ARG A 54 9.44 2.19 -1.49
C ARG A 54 8.38 2.95 -0.72
N ALA A 55 7.29 2.24 -0.43
CA ALA A 55 6.25 2.72 0.47
C ALA A 55 5.91 1.59 1.45
N MET A 56 5.51 1.95 2.64
CA MET A 56 5.15 0.98 3.67
C MET A 56 3.69 1.18 4.08
N LEU A 57 2.98 0.07 4.21
CA LEU A 57 1.61 0.05 4.71
C LEU A 57 1.55 -0.86 5.93
N VAL A 58 0.78 -0.43 6.93
CA VAL A 58 0.38 -1.30 8.04
C VAL A 58 -1.11 -1.58 7.84
N LEU A 59 -1.46 -2.85 7.74
CA LEU A 59 -2.81 -3.26 7.38
C LEU A 59 -3.38 -4.24 8.40
N ASN A 60 -4.69 -4.30 8.40
CA ASN A 60 -5.47 -5.16 9.28
C ASN A 60 -6.36 -6.05 8.40
N ALA A 61 -6.08 -7.35 8.36
CA ALA A 61 -6.79 -8.27 7.49
C ALA A 61 -6.93 -9.65 8.17
N PRO A 62 -7.94 -10.44 7.83
CA PRO A 62 -8.10 -11.77 8.44
C PRO A 62 -6.97 -12.73 8.10
N ASN A 63 -6.40 -12.63 6.91
CA ASN A 63 -5.28 -13.47 6.48
C ASN A 63 -4.59 -12.83 5.27
N GLU A 64 -3.46 -13.41 4.86
CA GLU A 64 -2.66 -12.88 3.77
C GLU A 64 -3.39 -12.95 2.41
N VAL A 65 -4.19 -14.00 2.20
CA VAL A 65 -4.94 -14.15 0.95
C VAL A 65 -5.93 -13.01 0.78
N ALA A 66 -6.70 -12.68 1.83
CA ALA A 66 -7.65 -11.57 1.81
C ALA A 66 -6.92 -10.23 1.60
N LEU A 67 -5.75 -10.07 2.23
CA LEU A 67 -4.91 -8.91 2.08
C LEU A 67 -4.49 -8.70 0.62
N GLN A 68 -3.92 -9.73 0.01
CA GLN A 68 -3.46 -9.67 -1.38
C GLN A 68 -4.60 -9.41 -2.35
N LYS A 69 -5.72 -10.05 -2.13
CA LYS A 69 -6.90 -9.89 -2.99
C LYS A 69 -7.40 -8.45 -2.98
N ARG A 70 -7.46 -7.85 -1.80
CA ARG A 70 -7.94 -6.48 -1.66
C ARG A 70 -6.96 -5.48 -2.27
N LEU A 71 -5.66 -5.65 -2.01
CA LEU A 71 -4.64 -4.76 -2.56
C LEU A 71 -4.55 -4.85 -4.08
N ALA A 72 -4.83 -6.01 -4.66
CA ALA A 72 -4.81 -6.19 -6.11
C ALA A 72 -5.89 -5.38 -6.84
N GLU A 73 -6.87 -4.86 -6.12
CA GLU A 73 -7.91 -4.00 -6.68
C GLU A 73 -7.44 -2.56 -6.90
N ASP A 74 -6.28 -2.18 -6.37
CA ASP A 74 -5.72 -0.86 -6.58
C ASP A 74 -5.47 -0.63 -8.07
N PRO A 75 -5.99 0.47 -8.65
CA PRO A 75 -5.71 0.78 -10.05
C PRO A 75 -4.22 0.79 -10.41
N TRP A 76 -3.36 1.24 -9.50
CA TRP A 76 -1.92 1.24 -9.75
C TRP A 76 -1.28 -0.14 -9.74
N MET A 77 -1.87 -1.10 -9.01
CA MET A 77 -1.43 -2.49 -9.09
C MET A 77 -1.81 -3.10 -10.44
N ARG A 78 -3.00 -2.74 -10.94
CA ARG A 78 -3.48 -3.26 -12.24
C ARG A 78 -2.67 -2.72 -13.41
N THR A 79 -2.24 -1.46 -13.34
CA THR A 79 -1.51 -0.82 -14.43
C THR A 79 0.00 -0.99 -14.33
N GLY A 80 0.50 -1.50 -13.20
CA GLY A 80 1.93 -1.69 -13.00
C GLY A 80 2.69 -0.45 -12.54
N VAL A 81 1.99 0.58 -12.10
CA VAL A 81 2.64 1.77 -11.51
C VAL A 81 3.24 1.43 -10.16
N LEU A 82 2.55 0.58 -9.39
CA LEU A 82 3.08 0.02 -8.14
C LEU A 82 3.02 -1.49 -8.19
N ARG A 83 3.87 -2.13 -7.39
CA ARG A 83 3.78 -3.56 -7.13
C ARG A 83 4.16 -3.87 -5.70
N THR A 84 3.64 -4.96 -5.17
CA THR A 84 3.97 -5.42 -3.82
C THR A 84 5.31 -6.14 -3.86
N LEU A 85 6.23 -5.69 -3.01
CA LEU A 85 7.56 -6.29 -2.89
C LEU A 85 7.59 -7.35 -1.80
N GLU A 86 7.07 -7.03 -0.61
CA GLU A 86 7.15 -7.89 0.56
C GLU A 86 5.89 -7.77 1.39
N ILE A 87 5.48 -8.88 2.03
CA ILE A 87 4.36 -8.93 2.97
C ILE A 87 4.83 -9.71 4.20
N TYR A 88 4.63 -9.13 5.38
CA TYR A 88 4.97 -9.78 6.64
C TYR A 88 3.80 -9.72 7.61
N PRO A 89 3.42 -10.85 8.25
CA PRO A 89 2.58 -10.76 9.43
C PRO A 89 3.34 -10.02 10.53
N TRP A 90 2.65 -9.16 11.28
CA TRP A 90 3.30 -8.36 12.31
C TRP A 90 2.58 -8.47 13.64
N GLU A 91 3.27 -8.99 14.64
CA GLU A 91 2.79 -9.02 15.99
C GLU A 91 3.20 -7.73 16.70
N ILE A 92 2.24 -6.83 16.91
CA ILE A 92 2.49 -5.54 17.55
C ILE A 92 2.46 -5.74 19.06
N LEU A 93 3.61 -5.54 19.71
CA LEU A 93 3.74 -5.71 21.16
C LEU A 93 3.70 -4.41 21.93
N LEU A 94 3.94 -3.27 21.27
CA LEU A 94 4.01 -1.96 21.91
C LEU A 94 3.21 -0.94 21.12
N GLY A 95 2.54 -0.06 21.85
CA GLY A 95 1.80 1.04 21.25
C GLY A 95 0.35 0.69 20.96
N LYS A 96 -0.38 1.70 20.46
CA LYS A 96 -1.79 1.59 20.08
C LYS A 96 -2.00 2.24 18.74
N LEU A 97 -2.83 1.60 17.91
CA LEU A 97 -3.18 2.09 16.59
C LEU A 97 -4.65 2.56 16.51
N THR A 98 -5.20 2.94 17.64
CA THR A 98 -6.60 3.42 17.69
C THR A 98 -6.66 4.90 17.96
#